data_19fc46b532b2fd28e7a8042125bd2778
#
_entry.id   19fc46b532b2fd28e7a8042125bd2778
#
_cell.length_a   1.000
_cell.length_b   1.000
_cell.length_c   1.000
_cell.angle_alpha   90.00
_cell.angle_beta   90.00
_cell.angle_gamma   90.00
#
_symmetry.space_group_name_H-M   'P 1'
#
loop_
_entity.id
_entity.type
_entity.pdbx_description
1 polymer ?
#
loop_
_entity_poly.entity_id
_entity_poly.type
_entity_poly.pdbx_seq_one_letter_code
_entity_poly.pdbx_strand_id
1 'polypeptide(L)'
;MSTGTDHQAAVHGDRPSRRERLLDVVGLVVRLFLGAVLVYAGAVKVGHPLTAERAVQAYEIFPLGVAGLIGQALPFLEIVLGVLLLLGLFTRPVAAVATLLMVAFIVGISQAWARGLTIDCGCFGGGGQIGADETKYPQEIARDVAFALAGAWLWWRPRTLASLDRYLFGH
;
A
#
# COMPACT_ATOMS: atom_id res chain seq x y z
N MET A 1 -6.90 -11.46 -65.64
CA MET A 1 -7.23 -12.50 -64.66
C MET A 1 -6.77 -11.99 -63.29
N SER A 2 -7.73 -11.52 -62.59
CA SER A 2 -7.60 -10.82 -61.31
C SER A 2 -7.79 -11.81 -60.18
N THR A 3 -6.90 -11.84 -59.22
CA THR A 3 -7.17 -12.42 -57.91
C THR A 3 -6.75 -11.42 -56.83
N GLY A 4 -7.72 -10.54 -56.56
CA GLY A 4 -7.68 -9.75 -55.35
C GLY A 4 -7.91 -10.66 -54.16
N THR A 5 -6.90 -10.91 -53.39
CA THR A 5 -7.00 -11.55 -52.08
C THR A 5 -7.27 -10.49 -51.04
N ASP A 6 -8.51 -10.45 -50.60
CA ASP A 6 -9.00 -9.67 -49.49
C ASP A 6 -8.28 -10.07 -48.21
N HIS A 7 -7.27 -9.30 -47.81
CA HIS A 7 -6.75 -9.27 -46.47
C HIS A 7 -7.54 -8.26 -45.64
N GLN A 8 -8.84 -8.52 -45.47
CA GLN A 8 -9.57 -7.99 -44.33
C GLN A 8 -9.21 -8.85 -43.09
N ALA A 9 -8.02 -8.63 -42.58
CA ALA A 9 -7.70 -9.04 -41.22
C ALA A 9 -8.67 -8.31 -40.28
N ALA A 10 -9.72 -9.01 -39.91
CA ALA A 10 -10.69 -8.59 -38.92
C ALA A 10 -9.92 -8.22 -37.62
N VAL A 11 -9.82 -6.93 -37.37
CA VAL A 11 -9.46 -6.41 -36.05
C VAL A 11 -10.65 -6.77 -35.16
N HIS A 12 -10.65 -8.01 -34.66
CA HIS A 12 -11.51 -8.42 -33.57
C HIS A 12 -11.00 -7.68 -32.33
N GLY A 13 -11.50 -6.47 -32.13
CA GLY A 13 -11.44 -5.78 -30.86
C GLY A 13 -12.21 -6.64 -29.86
N ASP A 14 -11.49 -7.56 -29.23
CA ASP A 14 -12.01 -8.47 -28.21
C ASP A 14 -12.57 -7.60 -27.06
N ARG A 15 -13.90 -7.49 -27.00
CA ARG A 15 -14.56 -6.73 -25.94
C ARG A 15 -14.23 -7.44 -24.63
N PRO A 16 -13.64 -6.72 -23.64
CA PRO A 16 -13.24 -7.34 -22.38
C PRO A 16 -14.42 -8.12 -21.81
N SER A 17 -14.18 -9.36 -21.44
CA SER A 17 -15.20 -10.23 -20.86
C SER A 17 -15.80 -9.58 -19.61
N ARG A 18 -17.04 -9.93 -19.27
CA ARG A 18 -17.72 -9.42 -18.06
C ARG A 18 -16.85 -9.64 -16.80
N ARG A 19 -16.13 -10.76 -16.75
CA ARG A 19 -15.21 -11.10 -15.66
C ARG A 19 -14.00 -10.14 -15.62
N GLU A 20 -13.42 -9.81 -16.76
CA GLU A 20 -12.29 -8.87 -16.82
C GLU A 20 -12.70 -7.49 -16.36
N ARG A 21 -13.85 -7.00 -16.80
CA ARG A 21 -14.39 -5.70 -16.32
C ARG A 21 -14.62 -5.69 -14.81
N LEU A 22 -15.17 -6.76 -14.24
CA LEU A 22 -15.35 -6.87 -12.79
C LEU A 22 -14.02 -6.83 -12.05
N LEU A 23 -13.01 -7.56 -12.53
CA LEU A 23 -11.69 -7.57 -11.91
C LEU A 23 -10.98 -6.21 -12.03
N ASP A 24 -11.19 -5.47 -13.11
CA ASP A 24 -10.64 -4.11 -13.28
C ASP A 24 -11.32 -3.10 -12.35
N VAL A 25 -12.64 -3.25 -12.12
CA VAL A 25 -13.38 -2.46 -11.12
C VAL A 25 -12.89 -2.78 -9.71
N VAL A 26 -12.73 -4.06 -9.37
CA VAL A 26 -12.18 -4.49 -8.07
C VAL A 26 -10.77 -3.92 -7.89
N GLY A 27 -9.92 -4.01 -8.92
CA GLY A 27 -8.59 -3.42 -8.91
C GLY A 27 -8.61 -1.91 -8.66
N LEU A 28 -9.54 -1.17 -9.28
CA LEU A 28 -9.72 0.26 -9.04
C LEU A 28 -10.11 0.53 -7.59
N VAL A 29 -11.11 -0.19 -7.06
CA VAL A 29 -11.57 0.01 -5.67
C VAL A 29 -10.45 -0.28 -4.67
N VAL A 30 -9.74 -1.40 -4.84
CA VAL A 30 -8.61 -1.78 -3.97
C VAL A 30 -7.51 -0.73 -4.03
N ARG A 31 -7.19 -0.22 -5.23
CA ARG A 31 -6.17 0.83 -5.42
C ARG A 31 -6.55 2.13 -4.72
N LEU A 32 -7.79 2.60 -4.92
CA LEU A 32 -8.27 3.84 -4.29
C LEU A 32 -8.34 3.69 -2.77
N PHE A 33 -8.81 2.55 -2.28
CA PHE A 33 -8.87 2.28 -0.85
C PHE A 33 -7.49 2.25 -0.21
N LEU A 34 -6.54 1.47 -0.75
CA LEU A 34 -5.17 1.39 -0.22
C LEU A 34 -4.46 2.74 -0.32
N GLY A 35 -4.63 3.47 -1.42
CA GLY A 35 -4.09 4.82 -1.59
C GLY A 35 -4.64 5.80 -0.56
N ALA A 36 -5.95 5.80 -0.33
CA ALA A 36 -6.58 6.66 0.67
C ALA A 36 -6.12 6.34 2.10
N VAL A 37 -5.99 5.06 2.44
CA VAL A 37 -5.49 4.61 3.75
C VAL A 37 -4.05 5.08 3.97
N LEU A 38 -3.17 4.94 2.98
CA LEU A 38 -1.77 5.39 3.09
C LEU A 38 -1.67 6.91 3.23
N VAL A 39 -2.44 7.68 2.44
CA VAL A 39 -2.47 9.15 2.58
C VAL A 39 -2.96 9.55 3.96
N TYR A 40 -4.04 8.93 4.44
CA TYR A 40 -4.57 9.21 5.77
C TYR A 40 -3.56 8.88 6.87
N ALA A 41 -2.94 7.70 6.83
CA ALA A 41 -1.94 7.27 7.80
C ALA A 41 -0.73 8.22 7.86
N GLY A 42 -0.22 8.63 6.71
CA GLY A 42 0.88 9.60 6.63
C GLY A 42 0.46 11.00 7.08
N ALA A 43 -0.72 11.48 6.67
CA ALA A 43 -1.20 12.82 7.00
C ALA A 43 -1.38 13.03 8.53
N VAL A 44 -1.92 12.03 9.22
CA VAL A 44 -2.07 12.08 10.69
C VAL A 44 -0.71 12.15 11.38
N LYS A 45 0.30 11.42 10.88
CA LYS A 45 1.66 11.39 11.45
C LYS A 45 2.45 12.68 11.17
N VAL A 46 2.29 13.28 9.99
CA VAL A 46 2.98 14.54 9.63
C VAL A 46 2.63 15.65 10.60
N GLY A 47 1.39 15.69 11.10
CA GLY A 47 0.98 16.65 12.12
C GLY A 47 1.61 16.43 13.51
N HIS A 48 2.19 15.26 13.76
CA HIS A 48 2.74 14.85 15.05
C HIS A 48 4.10 14.15 14.93
N PRO A 49 5.15 14.83 14.44
CA PRO A 49 6.44 14.21 14.09
C PRO A 49 7.11 13.52 15.27
N LEU A 50 7.04 14.10 16.46
CA LEU A 50 7.61 13.49 17.69
C LEU A 50 6.91 12.19 18.08
N THR A 51 5.61 12.09 17.81
CA THR A 51 4.85 10.85 18.10
C THR A 51 5.24 9.76 17.09
N ALA A 52 5.41 10.11 15.82
CA ALA A 52 5.87 9.19 14.79
C ALA A 52 7.30 8.67 15.08
N GLU A 53 8.18 9.53 15.55
CA GLU A 53 9.53 9.15 16.00
C GLU A 53 9.48 8.18 17.18
N ARG A 54 8.71 8.50 18.23
CA ARG A 54 8.53 7.66 19.42
C ARG A 54 7.91 6.31 19.07
N ALA A 55 7.00 6.28 18.10
CA ALA A 55 6.42 5.04 17.61
C ALA A 55 7.49 4.08 17.08
N VAL A 56 8.43 4.54 16.25
CA VAL A 56 9.51 3.70 15.72
C VAL A 56 10.51 3.34 16.82
N GLN A 57 10.84 4.27 17.72
CA GLN A 57 11.74 4.01 18.84
C GLN A 57 11.20 2.94 19.80
N ALA A 58 9.90 2.89 20.01
CA ALA A 58 9.26 1.93 20.92
C ALA A 58 9.43 0.46 20.49
N TYR A 59 9.69 0.19 19.21
CA TYR A 59 10.00 -1.16 18.73
C TYR A 59 11.38 -1.67 19.16
N GLU A 60 12.26 -0.78 19.58
CA GLU A 60 13.63 -1.11 20.06
C GLU A 60 14.44 -1.98 19.05
N ILE A 61 14.23 -1.79 17.76
CA ILE A 61 14.92 -2.52 16.68
C ILE A 61 16.19 -1.76 16.26
N PHE A 62 16.09 -0.43 16.23
CA PHE A 62 17.14 0.46 15.72
C PHE A 62 17.73 1.35 16.82
N PRO A 63 18.99 1.82 16.67
CA PRO A 63 19.49 2.90 17.51
C PRO A 63 18.60 4.15 17.43
N LEU A 64 18.48 4.89 18.54
CA LEU A 64 17.53 6.01 18.66
C LEU A 64 17.60 7.02 17.51
N GLY A 65 18.81 7.38 17.04
CA GLY A 65 18.96 8.31 15.93
C GLY A 65 18.41 7.78 14.61
N VAL A 66 18.63 6.49 14.31
CA VAL A 66 18.08 5.83 13.11
C VAL A 66 16.58 5.69 13.20
N ALA A 67 16.07 5.27 14.36
CA ALA A 67 14.63 5.18 14.61
C ALA A 67 13.92 6.53 14.44
N GLY A 68 14.55 7.63 14.89
CA GLY A 68 14.06 8.98 14.70
C GLY A 68 13.96 9.37 13.22
N LEU A 69 15.02 9.12 12.45
CA LEU A 69 15.00 9.39 10.99
C LEU A 69 13.92 8.59 10.27
N ILE A 70 13.78 7.30 10.59
CA ILE A 70 12.72 6.45 10.01
C ILE A 70 11.34 7.00 10.38
N GLY A 71 11.11 7.32 11.65
CA GLY A 71 9.84 7.86 12.14
C GLY A 71 9.44 9.18 11.44
N GLN A 72 10.40 10.02 11.13
CA GLN A 72 10.15 11.27 10.40
C GLN A 72 9.95 11.05 8.89
N ALA A 73 10.71 10.13 8.26
CA ALA A 73 10.63 9.89 6.83
C ALA A 73 9.39 9.06 6.42
N LEU A 74 8.95 8.16 7.30
CA LEU A 74 7.88 7.20 7.03
C LEU A 74 6.55 7.87 6.63
N PRO A 75 6.05 8.92 7.30
CA PRO A 75 4.81 9.59 6.91
C PRO A 75 4.84 10.17 5.50
N PHE A 76 5.97 10.74 5.09
CA PHE A 76 6.14 11.26 3.73
C PHE A 76 6.13 10.15 2.69
N LEU A 77 6.79 9.02 2.98
CA LEU A 77 6.75 7.84 2.12
C LEU A 77 5.32 7.33 1.96
N GLU A 78 4.55 7.20 3.05
CA GLU A 78 3.16 6.78 3.02
C GLU A 78 2.30 7.70 2.16
N ILE A 79 2.43 9.03 2.31
CA ILE A 79 1.69 10.01 1.51
C ILE A 79 2.05 9.87 0.03
N VAL A 80 3.34 9.80 -0.31
CA VAL A 80 3.79 9.69 -1.70
C VAL A 80 3.25 8.41 -2.34
N LEU A 81 3.40 7.26 -1.68
CA LEU A 81 2.87 5.99 -2.17
C LEU A 81 1.34 6.04 -2.33
N GLY A 82 0.65 6.61 -1.36
CA GLY A 82 -0.80 6.76 -1.40
C GLY A 82 -1.27 7.64 -2.55
N VAL A 83 -0.65 8.80 -2.76
CA VAL A 83 -0.97 9.71 -3.88
C VAL A 83 -0.70 9.04 -5.23
N LEU A 84 0.44 8.36 -5.39
CA LEU A 84 0.77 7.65 -6.62
C LEU A 84 -0.26 6.53 -6.92
N LEU A 85 -0.72 5.81 -5.90
CA LEU A 85 -1.80 4.83 -6.05
C LEU A 85 -3.12 5.49 -6.43
N LEU A 86 -3.50 6.60 -5.80
CA LEU A 86 -4.74 7.31 -6.13
C LEU A 86 -4.74 7.79 -7.58
N LEU A 87 -3.62 8.33 -8.05
CA LEU A 87 -3.45 8.77 -9.44
C LEU A 87 -3.30 7.60 -10.42
N GLY A 88 -2.95 6.41 -9.93
CA GLY A 88 -2.65 5.26 -10.77
C GLY A 88 -1.38 5.44 -11.59
N LEU A 89 -0.39 6.10 -11.00
CA LEU A 89 0.94 6.27 -11.57
C LEU A 89 1.89 5.23 -10.98
N PHE A 90 2.63 4.56 -11.86
CA PHE A 90 3.57 3.49 -11.48
C PHE A 90 2.93 2.45 -10.55
N THR A 91 1.65 2.11 -10.84
CA THR A 91 0.83 1.26 -9.96
C THR A 91 1.56 0.00 -9.51
N ARG A 92 2.28 -0.67 -10.42
CA ARG A 92 2.99 -1.92 -10.12
C ARG A 92 4.15 -1.74 -9.13
N PRO A 93 5.17 -0.90 -9.36
CA PRO A 93 6.26 -0.71 -8.40
C PRO A 93 5.78 -0.07 -7.09
N VAL A 94 4.82 0.87 -7.15
CA VAL A 94 4.25 1.50 -5.94
C VAL A 94 3.51 0.49 -5.08
N ALA A 95 2.71 -0.41 -5.68
CA ALA A 95 2.04 -1.48 -4.96
C ALA A 95 3.03 -2.47 -4.33
N ALA A 96 4.15 -2.78 -5.00
CA ALA A 96 5.22 -3.61 -4.44
C ALA A 96 5.85 -2.95 -3.20
N VAL A 97 6.19 -1.67 -3.27
CA VAL A 97 6.76 -0.92 -2.13
C VAL A 97 5.77 -0.82 -0.98
N ALA A 98 4.49 -0.54 -1.28
CA ALA A 98 3.44 -0.52 -0.25
C ALA A 98 3.28 -1.89 0.43
N THR A 99 3.33 -2.98 -0.33
CA THR A 99 3.29 -4.34 0.22
C THR A 99 4.49 -4.61 1.13
N LEU A 100 5.70 -4.25 0.70
CA LEU A 100 6.91 -4.40 1.52
C LEU A 100 6.81 -3.58 2.82
N LEU A 101 6.25 -2.39 2.76
CA LEU A 101 6.02 -1.55 3.93
C LEU A 101 5.06 -2.22 4.92
N MET A 102 3.95 -2.80 4.45
CA MET A 102 3.01 -3.54 5.31
C MET A 102 3.67 -4.78 5.91
N VAL A 103 4.47 -5.51 5.14
CA VAL A 103 5.25 -6.66 5.65
C VAL A 103 6.23 -6.21 6.73
N ALA A 104 6.91 -5.08 6.55
CA ALA A 104 7.81 -4.53 7.57
C ALA A 104 7.05 -4.19 8.88
N PHE A 105 5.84 -3.63 8.80
CA PHE A 105 5.00 -3.40 9.98
C PHE A 105 4.59 -4.71 10.66
N ILE A 106 4.13 -5.71 9.89
CA ILE A 106 3.78 -7.02 10.43
C ILE A 106 4.97 -7.64 11.19
N VAL A 107 6.17 -7.60 10.61
CA VAL A 107 7.40 -8.11 11.25
C VAL A 107 7.71 -7.31 12.52
N GLY A 108 7.63 -5.98 12.45
CA GLY A 108 7.83 -5.10 13.61
C GLY A 108 6.88 -5.41 14.75
N ILE A 109 5.57 -5.46 14.48
CA ILE A 109 4.54 -5.76 15.47
C ILE A 109 4.73 -7.17 16.06
N SER A 110 5.00 -8.15 15.19
CA SER A 110 5.18 -9.54 15.62
C SER A 110 6.40 -9.71 16.53
N GLN A 111 7.53 -9.03 16.25
CA GLN A 111 8.70 -9.08 17.11
C GLN A 111 8.46 -8.34 18.45
N ALA A 112 7.74 -7.21 18.44
CA ALA A 112 7.39 -6.48 19.65
C ALA A 112 6.51 -7.35 20.56
N TRP A 113 5.50 -8.02 19.98
CA TRP A 113 4.64 -8.96 20.69
C TRP A 113 5.43 -10.14 21.26
N ALA A 114 6.29 -10.77 20.47
CA ALA A 114 7.12 -11.90 20.92
C ALA A 114 8.09 -11.52 22.06
N ARG A 115 8.51 -10.26 22.12
CA ARG A 115 9.37 -9.72 23.19
C ARG A 115 8.58 -9.23 24.41
N GLY A 116 7.25 -9.26 24.38
CA GLY A 116 6.41 -8.78 25.46
C GLY A 116 6.42 -7.26 25.65
N LEU A 117 6.83 -6.49 24.61
CA LEU A 117 6.73 -5.04 24.63
C LEU A 117 5.25 -4.64 24.61
N THR A 118 4.89 -3.59 25.31
CA THR A 118 3.52 -3.04 25.34
C THR A 118 3.50 -1.70 24.61
N ILE A 119 3.30 -1.76 23.29
CA ILE A 119 3.34 -0.60 22.42
C ILE A 119 2.12 -0.50 21.51
N ASP A 120 1.76 0.73 21.13
CA ASP A 120 0.89 1.01 19.99
C ASP A 120 1.72 1.00 18.72
N CYS A 121 1.23 0.37 17.65
CA CYS A 121 1.96 0.25 16.37
C CYS A 121 2.28 1.58 15.71
N GLY A 122 1.58 2.65 16.06
CA GLY A 122 1.77 3.97 15.48
C GLY A 122 1.27 4.11 14.02
N CYS A 123 0.59 3.11 13.48
CA CYS A 123 0.18 3.10 12.08
C CYS A 123 -0.78 4.25 11.71
N PHE A 124 -1.66 4.67 12.64
CA PHE A 124 -2.65 5.73 12.44
C PHE A 124 -2.54 6.87 13.46
N GLY A 125 -1.32 7.31 13.75
CA GLY A 125 -1.08 8.52 14.52
C GLY A 125 -0.95 8.34 16.03
N GLY A 126 -1.13 7.12 16.56
CA GLY A 126 -0.68 6.72 17.88
C GLY A 126 0.81 6.40 17.86
N GLY A 127 1.28 5.73 18.88
CA GLY A 127 2.63 5.18 18.94
C GLY A 127 3.33 5.48 20.27
N GLY A 128 4.20 4.56 20.65
CA GLY A 128 4.91 4.62 21.91
C GLY A 128 4.43 3.55 22.89
N GLN A 129 4.88 3.64 24.15
CA GLN A 129 4.51 2.69 25.18
C GLN A 129 3.08 2.94 25.67
N ILE A 130 2.31 1.87 25.84
CA ILE A 130 0.92 1.88 26.30
C ILE A 130 0.71 0.83 27.41
N GLY A 131 -0.46 0.80 28.04
CA GLY A 131 -0.82 -0.25 28.98
C GLY A 131 -0.93 -1.63 28.33
N ALA A 132 -0.65 -2.69 29.07
CA ALA A 132 -0.69 -4.06 28.54
C ALA A 132 -2.09 -4.48 28.06
N ASP A 133 -3.13 -3.95 28.67
CA ASP A 133 -4.54 -4.13 28.33
C ASP A 133 -5.00 -3.32 27.11
N GLU A 134 -4.20 -2.35 26.66
CA GLU A 134 -4.49 -1.51 25.49
C GLU A 134 -3.89 -2.06 24.18
N THR A 135 -3.03 -3.08 24.24
CA THR A 135 -2.39 -3.67 23.06
C THR A 135 -3.38 -4.44 22.18
N LYS A 136 -3.34 -4.20 20.86
CA LYS A 136 -4.26 -4.80 19.87
C LYS A 136 -3.53 -5.53 18.75
N TYR A 137 -2.39 -6.14 19.04
CA TYR A 137 -1.51 -6.78 18.05
C TYR A 137 -2.21 -7.73 17.06
N PRO A 138 -3.11 -8.66 17.47
CA PRO A 138 -3.77 -9.53 16.52
C PRO A 138 -4.61 -8.76 15.50
N GLN A 139 -5.27 -7.69 15.92
CA GLN A 139 -6.11 -6.85 15.05
C GLN A 139 -5.26 -6.03 14.09
N GLU A 140 -4.14 -5.48 14.57
CA GLU A 140 -3.19 -4.70 13.79
C GLU A 140 -2.52 -5.56 12.73
N ILE A 141 -2.04 -6.75 13.09
CA ILE A 141 -1.46 -7.72 12.16
C ILE A 141 -2.51 -8.15 11.11
N ALA A 142 -3.73 -8.48 11.52
CA ALA A 142 -4.78 -8.90 10.60
C ALA A 142 -5.11 -7.79 9.58
N ARG A 143 -5.18 -6.54 10.01
CA ARG A 143 -5.37 -5.36 9.15
C ARG A 143 -4.21 -5.20 8.17
N ASP A 144 -2.97 -5.26 8.65
CA ASP A 144 -1.79 -5.05 7.82
C ASP A 144 -1.58 -6.20 6.83
N VAL A 145 -1.95 -7.43 7.20
CA VAL A 145 -2.03 -8.59 6.27
C VAL A 145 -3.05 -8.31 5.17
N ALA A 146 -4.24 -7.79 5.50
CA ALA A 146 -5.23 -7.45 4.49
C ALA A 146 -4.70 -6.38 3.51
N PHE A 147 -4.00 -5.35 4.00
CA PHE A 147 -3.37 -4.33 3.16
C PHE A 147 -2.21 -4.89 2.32
N ALA A 148 -1.38 -5.78 2.88
CA ALA A 148 -0.33 -6.46 2.15
C ALA A 148 -0.90 -7.33 1.00
N LEU A 149 -1.97 -8.07 1.24
CA LEU A 149 -2.65 -8.85 0.21
C LEU A 149 -3.25 -7.96 -0.88
N ALA A 150 -3.85 -6.83 -0.50
CA ALA A 150 -4.36 -5.83 -1.44
C ALA A 150 -3.24 -5.26 -2.33
N GLY A 151 -2.10 -4.91 -1.75
CA GLY A 151 -0.92 -4.43 -2.49
C GLY A 151 -0.33 -5.51 -3.40
N ALA A 152 -0.20 -6.75 -2.92
CA ALA A 152 0.28 -7.89 -3.70
C ALA A 152 -0.66 -8.19 -4.89
N TRP A 153 -1.96 -8.09 -4.70
CA TRP A 153 -2.94 -8.18 -5.77
C TRP A 153 -2.72 -7.13 -6.85
N LEU A 154 -2.54 -5.86 -6.47
CA LEU A 154 -2.28 -4.75 -7.40
C LEU A 154 -0.92 -4.91 -8.11
N TRP A 155 0.10 -5.44 -7.44
CA TRP A 155 1.39 -5.74 -8.05
C TRP A 155 1.26 -6.82 -9.14
N TRP A 156 0.50 -7.88 -8.85
CA TRP A 156 0.27 -8.96 -9.82
C TRP A 156 -0.61 -8.50 -10.98
N ARG A 157 -1.72 -7.77 -10.68
CA ARG A 157 -2.69 -7.30 -11.65
C ARG A 157 -2.79 -5.76 -11.64
N PRO A 158 -1.82 -5.06 -12.22
CA PRO A 158 -1.80 -3.59 -12.22
C PRO A 158 -2.85 -2.97 -13.15
N ARG A 159 -3.52 -3.78 -14.01
CA ARG A 159 -4.58 -3.32 -14.90
C ARG A 159 -5.78 -2.89 -14.06
N THR A 160 -5.99 -1.57 -13.98
CA THR A 160 -7.15 -0.98 -13.32
C THR A 160 -7.81 0.04 -14.24
N LEU A 161 -9.13 0.22 -14.09
CA LEU A 161 -9.82 1.30 -14.77
C LEU A 161 -9.27 2.65 -14.31
N ALA A 162 -9.26 3.66 -15.21
CA ALA A 162 -8.86 5.03 -14.89
C ALA A 162 -7.47 5.16 -14.24
N SER A 163 -6.45 4.46 -14.77
CA SER A 163 -5.06 4.61 -14.35
C SER A 163 -4.36 5.57 -15.31
N LEU A 164 -3.58 6.52 -14.76
CA LEU A 164 -2.73 7.41 -15.57
C LEU A 164 -1.64 6.63 -16.32
N ASP A 165 -1.20 5.50 -15.79
CA ASP A 165 -0.29 4.57 -16.48
C ASP A 165 -0.83 4.16 -17.85
N ARG A 166 -2.15 3.91 -17.94
CA ARG A 166 -2.82 3.53 -19.20
C ARG A 166 -2.86 4.68 -20.19
N TYR A 167 -2.99 5.91 -19.68
CA TYR A 167 -3.05 7.10 -20.52
C TYR A 167 -1.67 7.53 -21.04
N LEU A 168 -0.63 7.40 -20.19
CA LEU A 168 0.72 7.84 -20.50
C LEU A 168 1.57 6.80 -21.23
N PHE A 169 1.38 5.51 -20.93
CA PHE A 169 2.23 4.42 -21.41
C PHE A 169 1.52 3.42 -22.33
N GLY A 170 0.20 3.56 -22.56
CA GLY A 170 -0.55 2.77 -23.54
C GLY A 170 -0.68 1.27 -23.23
N HIS A 171 -0.47 0.87 -21.97
CA HIS A 171 -0.53 -0.54 -21.55
C HIS A 171 -1.83 -0.87 -20.81
#